data_a2b62330a4da2a3d3b2ddf686677bf06
#
_entry.id   a2b62330a4da2a3d3b2ddf686677bf06
#
_cell.length_a   1.000
_cell.length_b   1.000
_cell.length_c   1.000
_cell.angle_alpha   90.00
_cell.angle_beta   90.00
_cell.angle_gamma   90.00
#
_symmetry.space_group_name_H-M   'P 1'
#
loop_
_entity.id
_entity.type
_entity.pdbx_description
1 polymer ?
#
loop_
_entity_poly.entity_id
_entity_poly.type
_entity_poly.pdbx_seq_one_letter_code
_entity_poly.pdbx_strand_id
1 'polypeptide(L)'
;MPRFRTSSRFYREFVDGKHRFEHWYRDNTVYFITARCRDRFPAFTSEEAKSVFWDRFNHYTQQYGFVPWVTSLIPNHYHTLGYLKIGQNLGPMMQRIHGSVAKLVNDLLPERRVPFWREATGNDYFDGCIRDEIQCRRAYKYTLRQSVRHGLCTDYRTYPHTHVAIELERGLKRALQLKCFLPKIAYPRYQ
;
A
#
# COMPACT_ATOMS: atom_id res chain seq x y z
N MET A 1 -6.25 19.46 27.78
CA MET A 1 -5.14 19.49 26.80
C MET A 1 -5.04 18.14 26.15
N PRO A 2 -5.24 17.99 24.84
CA PRO A 2 -5.12 16.70 24.18
C PRO A 2 -3.64 16.34 24.03
N ARG A 3 -3.26 15.16 24.53
CA ARG A 3 -1.91 14.61 24.38
C ARG A 3 -1.69 14.20 22.94
N PHE A 4 -0.84 14.93 22.23
CA PHE A 4 -0.34 14.55 20.90
C PHE A 4 0.54 13.32 21.03
N ARG A 5 0.03 12.16 20.62
CA ARG A 5 0.87 11.00 20.30
C ARG A 5 1.47 11.24 18.93
N THR A 6 2.68 11.75 18.87
CA THR A 6 3.49 11.77 17.66
C THR A 6 3.89 10.34 17.30
N SER A 7 3.03 9.65 16.55
CA SER A 7 3.51 8.47 15.86
C SER A 7 4.34 8.97 14.67
N SER A 8 5.62 8.72 14.69
CA SER A 8 6.63 9.14 13.70
C SER A 8 6.42 8.54 12.29
N ARG A 9 5.24 8.10 11.95
CA ARG A 9 5.00 7.33 10.73
C ARG A 9 4.43 8.11 9.58
N PHE A 10 3.60 9.13 9.82
CA PHE A 10 2.94 9.88 8.73
C PHE A 10 2.49 11.23 9.27
N TYR A 11 2.66 12.30 8.51
CA TYR A 11 2.05 13.59 8.80
C TYR A 11 0.52 13.41 8.78
N ARG A 12 -0.11 13.74 9.91
CA ARG A 12 -1.55 13.80 10.03
C ARG A 12 -1.91 15.24 10.31
N GLU A 13 -2.48 15.93 9.33
CA GLU A 13 -3.15 17.19 9.61
C GLU A 13 -4.58 16.92 10.08
N PHE A 14 -4.96 17.55 11.16
CA PHE A 14 -6.33 17.58 11.63
C PHE A 14 -6.96 18.87 11.15
N VAL A 15 -8.00 18.78 10.31
CA VAL A 15 -8.88 19.90 10.00
C VAL A 15 -10.24 19.50 10.54
N ASP A 16 -10.80 20.34 11.44
CA ASP A 16 -12.12 20.13 12.08
C ASP A 16 -12.27 18.75 12.79
N GLY A 17 -11.21 18.27 13.45
CA GLY A 17 -11.21 17.02 14.18
C GLY A 17 -11.26 15.75 13.32
N LYS A 18 -11.22 15.87 11.99
CA LYS A 18 -11.20 14.76 11.04
C LYS A 18 -9.80 14.59 10.45
N HIS A 19 -9.34 13.34 10.35
CA HIS A 19 -8.12 13.03 9.62
C HIS A 19 -8.35 13.24 8.13
N ARG A 20 -7.68 14.21 7.53
CA ARG A 20 -7.51 14.27 6.07
C ARG A 20 -6.21 13.56 5.72
N PHE A 21 -6.31 12.49 4.93
CA PHE A 21 -5.17 11.94 4.24
C PHE A 21 -5.10 12.65 2.90
N GLU A 22 -4.09 13.49 2.72
CA GLU A 22 -3.75 14.01 1.40
C GLU A 22 -2.87 12.98 0.70
N HIS A 23 -3.21 12.64 -0.53
CA HIS A 23 -2.35 11.85 -1.41
C HIS A 23 -1.21 12.73 -1.90
N TRP A 24 0.01 12.38 -1.53
CA TRP A 24 1.18 13.14 -1.96
C TRP A 24 1.75 12.52 -3.23
N TYR A 25 1.45 13.12 -4.36
CA TYR A 25 1.98 12.72 -5.66
C TYR A 25 3.40 13.25 -5.82
N ARG A 26 4.37 12.46 -5.39
CA ARG A 26 5.77 12.80 -5.48
C ARG A 26 6.45 11.95 -6.53
N ASP A 27 7.17 12.61 -7.44
CA ASP A 27 8.01 11.94 -8.42
C ASP A 27 9.20 11.23 -7.77
N ASN A 28 9.70 10.22 -8.45
CA ASN A 28 10.91 9.50 -8.10
C ASN A 28 10.92 9.03 -6.63
N THR A 29 9.89 8.33 -6.22
CA THR A 29 9.66 7.99 -4.81
C THR A 29 9.30 6.52 -4.64
N VAL A 30 9.66 5.98 -3.47
CA VAL A 30 9.16 4.69 -2.99
C VAL A 30 7.87 4.92 -2.21
N TYR A 31 6.80 4.25 -2.60
CA TYR A 31 5.51 4.31 -1.93
C TYR A 31 5.24 3.03 -1.14
N PHE A 32 4.63 3.21 0.03
CA PHE A 32 3.98 2.14 0.77
C PHE A 32 2.47 2.34 0.67
N ILE A 33 1.76 1.36 0.11
CA ILE A 33 0.33 1.42 -0.14
C ILE A 33 -0.37 0.32 0.64
N THR A 34 -1.53 0.66 1.22
CA THR A 34 -2.43 -0.28 1.88
C THR A 34 -3.85 -0.01 1.44
N ALA A 35 -4.57 -1.05 1.03
CA ALA A 35 -6.00 -0.94 0.81
C ALA A 35 -6.73 -2.12 1.46
N ARG A 36 -7.90 -1.84 2.01
CA ARG A 36 -8.71 -2.80 2.77
C ARG A 36 -10.14 -2.83 2.25
N CYS A 37 -10.71 -4.02 2.18
CA CYS A 37 -12.12 -4.18 1.92
C CYS A 37 -12.94 -3.55 3.05
N ARG A 38 -14.07 -2.94 2.69
CA ARG A 38 -15.01 -2.35 3.64
C ARG A 38 -15.41 -3.37 4.71
N ASP A 39 -15.56 -2.91 5.94
CA ASP A 39 -15.93 -3.71 7.11
C ASP A 39 -15.06 -4.94 7.33
N ARG A 40 -13.84 -4.93 6.78
CA ARG A 40 -12.88 -6.05 6.81
C ARG A 40 -13.45 -7.32 6.15
N PHE A 41 -14.41 -7.18 5.26
CA PHE A 41 -15.00 -8.30 4.54
C PHE A 41 -13.90 -9.10 3.81
N PRO A 42 -13.87 -10.45 3.95
CA PRO A 42 -12.81 -11.29 3.39
C PRO A 42 -13.06 -11.62 1.91
N ALA A 43 -13.03 -10.60 1.04
CA ALA A 43 -13.33 -10.72 -0.39
C ALA A 43 -12.35 -11.61 -1.17
N PHE A 44 -11.14 -11.83 -0.64
CA PHE A 44 -10.07 -12.60 -1.30
C PHE A 44 -9.85 -13.95 -0.61
N THR A 45 -10.93 -14.70 -0.33
CA THR A 45 -10.84 -16.06 0.23
C THR A 45 -10.63 -17.10 -0.85
N SER A 46 -11.31 -16.97 -1.99
CA SER A 46 -11.17 -17.91 -3.10
C SER A 46 -9.91 -17.63 -3.93
N GLU A 47 -9.37 -18.65 -4.60
CA GLU A 47 -8.20 -18.49 -5.48
C GLU A 47 -8.57 -17.70 -6.74
N GLU A 48 -9.83 -17.76 -7.20
CA GLU A 48 -10.32 -16.98 -8.31
C GLU A 48 -10.29 -15.48 -7.99
N ALA A 49 -10.78 -15.08 -6.81
CA ALA A 49 -10.75 -13.68 -6.38
C ALA A 49 -9.32 -13.15 -6.23
N LYS A 50 -8.39 -13.97 -5.72
CA LYS A 50 -6.97 -13.63 -5.62
C LYS A 50 -6.34 -13.53 -7.01
N SER A 51 -6.67 -14.44 -7.92
CA SER A 51 -6.20 -14.40 -9.31
C SER A 51 -6.65 -13.12 -10.02
N VAL A 52 -7.91 -12.72 -9.85
CA VAL A 52 -8.42 -11.43 -10.35
C VAL A 52 -7.61 -10.26 -9.81
N PHE A 53 -7.33 -10.26 -8.51
CA PHE A 53 -6.50 -9.19 -7.91
C PHE A 53 -5.12 -9.13 -8.56
N TRP A 54 -4.40 -10.26 -8.65
CA TRP A 54 -3.04 -10.30 -9.19
C TRP A 54 -2.99 -9.91 -10.67
N ASP A 55 -3.97 -10.36 -11.46
CA ASP A 55 -4.07 -10.00 -12.87
C ASP A 55 -4.23 -8.47 -13.03
N ARG A 56 -5.18 -7.86 -12.34
CA ARG A 56 -5.43 -6.42 -12.42
C ARG A 56 -4.31 -5.59 -11.81
N PHE A 57 -3.75 -6.04 -10.69
CA PHE A 57 -2.62 -5.38 -10.04
C PHE A 57 -1.40 -5.36 -10.97
N ASN A 58 -1.01 -6.51 -11.53
CA ASN A 58 0.14 -6.60 -12.42
C ASN A 58 -0.06 -5.79 -13.70
N HIS A 59 -1.25 -5.87 -14.30
CA HIS A 59 -1.57 -5.11 -15.51
C HIS A 59 -1.40 -3.60 -15.29
N TYR A 60 -2.03 -3.04 -14.27
CA TYR A 60 -2.02 -1.59 -14.07
C TYR A 60 -0.73 -1.08 -13.44
N THR A 61 -0.07 -1.83 -12.58
CA THR A 61 1.27 -1.43 -12.10
C THR A 61 2.26 -1.31 -13.26
N GLN A 62 2.23 -2.24 -14.20
CA GLN A 62 3.03 -2.17 -15.41
C GLN A 62 2.65 -0.97 -16.29
N GLN A 63 1.35 -0.77 -16.54
CA GLN A 63 0.85 0.31 -17.40
C GLN A 63 1.25 1.70 -16.87
N TYR A 64 1.20 1.90 -15.55
CA TYR A 64 1.51 3.19 -14.91
C TYR A 64 2.95 3.33 -14.42
N GLY A 65 3.78 2.31 -14.62
CA GLY A 65 5.20 2.33 -14.29
C GLY A 65 5.50 2.22 -12.79
N PHE A 66 4.58 1.65 -12.01
CA PHE A 66 4.85 1.29 -10.61
C PHE A 66 5.64 -0.02 -10.59
N VAL A 67 6.77 -0.03 -9.90
CA VAL A 67 7.64 -1.19 -9.76
C VAL A 67 7.50 -1.74 -8.34
N PRO A 68 6.63 -2.75 -8.12
CA PRO A 68 6.48 -3.35 -6.80
C PRO A 68 7.76 -4.08 -6.39
N TRP A 69 8.15 -3.93 -5.12
CA TRP A 69 9.26 -4.68 -4.52
C TRP A 69 8.72 -5.88 -3.75
N VAL A 70 7.74 -5.64 -2.92
CA VAL A 70 7.03 -6.66 -2.16
C VAL A 70 5.55 -6.31 -2.08
N THR A 71 4.70 -7.32 -2.30
CA THR A 71 3.24 -7.19 -2.19
C THR A 71 2.69 -8.39 -1.45
N SER A 72 1.82 -8.17 -0.48
CA SER A 72 1.13 -9.24 0.24
C SER A 72 -0.37 -9.02 0.17
N LEU A 73 -1.09 -9.96 -0.42
CA LEU A 73 -2.54 -10.02 -0.46
C LEU A 73 -3.03 -11.02 0.59
N ILE A 74 -3.88 -10.57 1.49
CA ILE A 74 -4.56 -11.43 2.47
C ILE A 74 -6.08 -11.32 2.31
N PRO A 75 -6.89 -12.11 2.98
CA PRO A 75 -8.32 -12.24 2.64
C PRO A 75 -9.11 -10.93 2.55
N ASN A 76 -8.73 -9.88 3.25
CA ASN A 76 -9.51 -8.64 3.30
C ASN A 76 -8.73 -7.35 3.04
N HIS A 77 -7.44 -7.44 2.72
CA HIS A 77 -6.62 -6.27 2.37
C HIS A 77 -5.31 -6.67 1.70
N TYR A 78 -4.63 -5.69 1.15
CA TYR A 78 -3.26 -5.88 0.67
C TYR A 78 -2.35 -4.75 1.11
N HIS A 79 -1.06 -5.05 1.12
CA HIS A 79 0.01 -4.09 1.26
C HIS A 79 0.98 -4.24 0.09
N THR A 80 1.48 -3.13 -0.41
CA THR A 80 2.57 -3.13 -1.39
C THR A 80 3.57 -2.03 -1.08
N LEU A 81 4.84 -2.33 -1.29
CA LEU A 81 5.93 -1.36 -1.29
C LEU A 81 6.56 -1.39 -2.69
N GLY A 82 6.73 -0.24 -3.32
CA GLY A 82 7.30 -0.17 -4.65
C GLY A 82 7.71 1.23 -5.04
N TYR A 83 8.44 1.32 -6.15
CA TYR A 83 8.95 2.56 -6.71
C TYR A 83 8.03 3.10 -7.81
N LEU A 84 7.83 4.41 -7.82
CA LEU A 84 7.11 5.12 -8.88
C LEU A 84 7.94 6.34 -9.34
N LYS A 85 8.20 6.40 -10.65
CA LYS A 85 8.97 7.50 -11.25
C LYS A 85 8.13 8.77 -11.35
N ILE A 86 6.88 8.66 -11.79
CA ILE A 86 5.96 9.79 -12.02
C ILE A 86 4.84 9.69 -10.99
N GLY A 87 4.87 10.55 -9.97
CA GLY A 87 3.93 10.50 -8.84
C GLY A 87 2.48 10.69 -9.25
N GLN A 88 2.20 11.52 -10.25
CA GLN A 88 0.85 11.75 -10.79
C GLN A 88 0.18 10.48 -11.34
N ASN A 89 0.96 9.44 -11.64
CA ASN A 89 0.42 8.15 -12.08
C ASN A 89 -0.21 7.34 -10.93
N LEU A 90 0.08 7.67 -9.66
CA LEU A 90 -0.43 6.91 -8.51
C LEU A 90 -1.95 6.87 -8.46
N GLY A 91 -2.60 8.02 -8.48
CA GLY A 91 -4.06 8.13 -8.39
C GLY A 91 -4.80 7.37 -9.50
N PRO A 92 -4.50 7.62 -10.79
CA PRO A 92 -5.08 6.87 -11.91
C PRO A 92 -4.81 5.37 -11.83
N MET A 93 -3.60 4.94 -11.45
CA MET A 93 -3.27 3.52 -11.25
C MET A 93 -4.18 2.89 -10.20
N MET A 94 -4.28 3.52 -9.02
CA MET A 94 -5.10 3.01 -7.93
C MET A 94 -6.58 2.94 -8.29
N GLN A 95 -7.10 3.97 -8.96
CA GLN A 95 -8.48 3.98 -9.46
C GLN A 95 -8.76 2.80 -10.41
N ARG A 96 -7.82 2.50 -11.32
CA ARG A 96 -7.97 1.39 -12.25
C ARG A 96 -7.88 0.03 -11.56
N ILE A 97 -6.91 -0.16 -10.67
CA ILE A 97 -6.79 -1.39 -9.87
C ILE A 97 -8.07 -1.59 -9.07
N HIS A 98 -8.45 -0.61 -8.26
CA HIS A 98 -9.56 -0.73 -7.33
C HIS A 98 -10.90 -0.90 -8.03
N GLY A 99 -11.17 -0.12 -9.06
CA GLY A 99 -12.41 -0.21 -9.82
C GLY A 99 -12.57 -1.56 -10.53
N SER A 100 -11.51 -2.06 -11.19
CA SER A 100 -11.57 -3.33 -11.90
C SER A 100 -11.63 -4.52 -10.95
N VAL A 101 -10.84 -4.53 -9.89
CA VAL A 101 -10.89 -5.59 -8.85
C VAL A 101 -12.25 -5.62 -8.19
N ALA A 102 -12.78 -4.47 -7.75
CA ALA A 102 -14.09 -4.40 -7.12
C ALA A 102 -15.21 -4.94 -8.04
N LYS A 103 -15.17 -4.59 -9.32
CA LYS A 103 -16.14 -5.10 -10.30
C LYS A 103 -16.07 -6.60 -10.44
N LEU A 104 -14.88 -7.12 -10.79
CA LEU A 104 -14.70 -8.53 -11.14
C LEU A 104 -14.83 -9.44 -9.92
N VAL A 105 -14.32 -9.05 -8.75
CA VAL A 105 -14.48 -9.85 -7.51
C VAL A 105 -15.93 -9.86 -7.05
N ASN A 106 -16.65 -8.74 -7.16
CA ASN A 106 -18.10 -8.72 -6.86
C ASN A 106 -18.92 -9.67 -7.75
N ASP A 107 -18.48 -9.94 -8.97
CA ASP A 107 -19.13 -10.90 -9.86
C ASP A 107 -18.90 -12.36 -9.43
N LEU A 108 -17.92 -12.61 -8.55
CA LEU A 108 -17.63 -13.92 -7.94
C LEU A 108 -18.31 -14.09 -6.57
N LEU A 109 -18.79 -13.00 -5.94
CA LEU A 109 -19.37 -13.06 -4.60
C LEU A 109 -20.86 -13.44 -4.66
N PRO A 110 -21.38 -14.21 -3.69
CA PRO A 110 -22.81 -14.49 -3.58
C PRO A 110 -23.65 -13.22 -3.44
N GLU A 111 -23.10 -12.20 -2.77
CA GLU A 111 -23.73 -10.91 -2.56
C GLU A 111 -22.73 -9.80 -2.85
N ARG A 112 -23.14 -8.86 -3.70
CA ARG A 112 -22.28 -7.72 -4.06
C ARG A 112 -22.01 -6.81 -2.87
N ARG A 113 -20.75 -6.33 -2.76
CA ARG A 113 -20.29 -5.38 -1.74
C ARG A 113 -20.04 -4.01 -2.37
N VAL A 114 -20.89 -3.04 -2.01
CA VAL A 114 -20.78 -1.66 -2.50
C VAL A 114 -20.90 -0.70 -1.31
N PRO A 115 -19.92 0.17 -1.08
CA PRO A 115 -18.58 0.18 -1.68
C PRO A 115 -17.74 -1.05 -1.29
N PHE A 116 -16.87 -1.48 -2.20
CA PHE A 116 -16.02 -2.66 -2.02
C PHE A 116 -14.83 -2.36 -1.10
N TRP A 117 -14.13 -1.26 -1.38
CA TRP A 117 -13.01 -0.80 -0.58
C TRP A 117 -13.46 0.06 0.59
N ARG A 118 -12.59 0.24 1.56
CA ARG A 118 -12.91 1.00 2.79
C ARG A 118 -13.25 2.45 2.47
N GLU A 119 -14.40 2.87 2.92
CA GLU A 119 -14.93 4.22 2.79
C GLU A 119 -14.87 4.95 4.14
N ALA A 120 -13.81 5.08 4.81
CA ALA A 120 -13.81 5.77 6.10
C ALA A 120 -13.68 7.29 5.99
N THR A 121 -13.11 7.80 4.89
CA THR A 121 -12.74 9.23 4.75
C THR A 121 -12.79 9.71 3.30
N GLY A 122 -13.49 8.98 2.42
CA GLY A 122 -13.46 9.24 0.98
C GLY A 122 -12.27 8.66 0.23
N ASN A 123 -11.37 7.95 0.93
CA ASN A 123 -10.17 7.35 0.33
C ASN A 123 -10.24 5.83 0.42
N ASP A 124 -10.15 5.16 -0.73
CA ASP A 124 -10.15 3.70 -0.83
C ASP A 124 -8.84 3.05 -0.37
N TYR A 125 -7.79 3.82 -0.25
CA TYR A 125 -6.46 3.34 0.12
C TYR A 125 -5.69 4.39 0.91
N PHE A 126 -4.68 3.92 1.62
CA PHE A 126 -3.64 4.70 2.24
C PHE A 126 -2.36 4.59 1.41
N ASP A 127 -1.71 5.70 1.13
CA ASP A 127 -0.37 5.76 0.58
C ASP A 127 0.56 6.62 1.44
N GLY A 128 1.81 6.25 1.47
CA GLY A 128 2.84 6.99 2.17
C GLY A 128 4.14 7.01 1.37
N CYS A 129 4.66 8.22 1.12
CA CYS A 129 6.00 8.39 0.58
C CYS A 129 7.04 7.94 1.61
N ILE A 130 7.89 7.00 1.24
CA ILE A 130 9.01 6.57 2.07
C ILE A 130 10.08 7.66 2.08
N ARG A 131 10.46 8.11 3.28
CA ARG A 131 11.36 9.25 3.45
C ARG A 131 12.81 8.87 3.67
N ASP A 132 13.05 7.68 4.19
CA ASP A 132 14.39 7.21 4.54
C ASP A 132 14.50 5.68 4.48
N GLU A 133 15.72 5.21 4.56
CA GLU A 133 16.05 3.79 4.54
C GLU A 133 15.44 3.01 5.70
N ILE A 134 15.39 3.58 6.90
CA ILE A 134 14.82 2.93 8.09
C ILE A 134 13.33 2.68 7.90
N GLN A 135 12.61 3.70 7.41
CA GLN A 135 11.19 3.57 7.11
C GLN A 135 10.96 2.54 6.00
N CYS A 136 11.80 2.54 4.96
CA CYS A 136 11.74 1.58 3.87
C CYS A 136 11.89 0.14 4.39
N ARG A 137 12.92 -0.15 5.19
CA ARG A 137 13.14 -1.46 5.81
C ARG A 137 11.96 -1.91 6.66
N ARG A 138 11.37 -0.99 7.43
CA ARG A 138 10.20 -1.27 8.27
C ARG A 138 8.97 -1.61 7.42
N ALA A 139 8.67 -0.82 6.39
CA ALA A 139 7.55 -1.04 5.49
C ALA A 139 7.68 -2.36 4.71
N TYR A 140 8.88 -2.66 4.23
CA TYR A 140 9.16 -3.92 3.54
C TYR A 140 8.94 -5.13 4.45
N LYS A 141 9.56 -5.15 5.63
CA LYS A 141 9.39 -6.23 6.61
C LYS A 141 7.95 -6.35 7.09
N TYR A 142 7.25 -5.22 7.23
CA TYR A 142 5.85 -5.22 7.61
C TYR A 142 4.99 -5.89 6.54
N THR A 143 5.16 -5.53 5.25
CA THR A 143 4.45 -6.13 4.13
C THR A 143 4.74 -7.63 4.02
N LEU A 144 6.00 -8.00 4.11
CA LEU A 144 6.46 -9.38 3.99
C LEU A 144 5.81 -10.31 5.03
N ARG A 145 5.57 -9.81 6.25
CA ARG A 145 5.09 -10.61 7.38
C ARG A 145 3.57 -10.57 7.57
N GLN A 146 2.80 -10.05 6.63
CA GLN A 146 1.35 -9.93 6.79
C GLN A 146 0.66 -11.30 6.93
N SER A 147 1.00 -12.25 6.08
CA SER A 147 0.45 -13.61 6.13
C SER A 147 0.70 -14.30 7.49
N VAL A 148 1.91 -14.15 8.04
CA VAL A 148 2.26 -14.67 9.37
C VAL A 148 1.49 -13.95 10.48
N ARG A 149 1.41 -12.61 10.42
CA ARG A 149 0.69 -11.80 11.42
C ARG A 149 -0.81 -12.10 11.48
N HIS A 150 -1.38 -12.55 10.38
CA HIS A 150 -2.79 -12.94 10.27
C HIS A 150 -3.02 -14.43 10.42
N GLY A 151 -1.99 -15.21 10.84
CA GLY A 151 -2.11 -16.62 11.11
C GLY A 151 -2.38 -17.50 9.89
N LEU A 152 -2.10 -17.00 8.67
CA LEU A 152 -2.32 -17.71 7.42
C LEU A 152 -1.19 -18.73 7.13
N CYS A 153 -0.03 -18.53 7.71
CA CYS A 153 1.13 -19.41 7.63
C CYS A 153 2.09 -19.12 8.79
N THR A 154 3.06 -20.00 9.00
CA THR A 154 4.14 -19.81 9.98
C THR A 154 5.39 -19.15 9.36
N ASP A 155 5.59 -19.34 8.07
CA ASP A 155 6.64 -18.71 7.27
C ASP A 155 6.00 -18.03 6.05
N TYR A 156 6.26 -16.73 5.86
CA TYR A 156 5.72 -15.96 4.72
C TYR A 156 6.10 -16.55 3.36
N ARG A 157 7.22 -17.28 3.27
CA ARG A 157 7.68 -17.93 2.04
C ARG A 157 6.76 -19.04 1.55
N THR A 158 5.99 -19.62 2.48
CA THR A 158 5.01 -20.67 2.14
C THR A 158 3.65 -20.12 1.74
N TYR A 159 3.44 -18.79 1.91
CA TYR A 159 2.19 -18.17 1.52
C TYR A 159 2.23 -17.67 0.08
N PRO A 160 1.46 -18.27 -0.84
CA PRO A 160 1.59 -18.03 -2.28
C PRO A 160 1.22 -16.62 -2.73
N HIS A 161 0.54 -15.84 -1.86
CA HIS A 161 0.12 -14.48 -2.18
C HIS A 161 0.95 -13.39 -1.47
N THR A 162 2.17 -13.74 -1.05
CA THR A 162 3.22 -12.78 -0.69
C THR A 162 4.30 -12.84 -1.76
N HIS A 163 4.31 -11.85 -2.65
CA HIS A 163 5.24 -11.79 -3.78
C HIS A 163 6.40 -10.85 -3.47
N VAL A 164 7.62 -11.35 -3.62
CA VAL A 164 8.87 -10.60 -3.54
C VAL A 164 9.43 -10.49 -4.96
N ALA A 165 9.21 -9.34 -5.60
CA ALA A 165 9.71 -9.07 -6.94
C ALA A 165 11.13 -8.47 -6.91
N ILE A 166 11.44 -7.69 -5.87
CA ILE A 166 12.76 -7.09 -5.65
C ILE A 166 13.14 -7.26 -4.19
N GLU A 167 14.27 -7.92 -3.95
CA GLU A 167 14.83 -8.06 -2.61
C GLU A 167 15.17 -6.69 -2.00
N LEU A 168 15.01 -6.56 -0.69
CA LEU A 168 15.14 -5.30 0.05
C LEU A 168 16.43 -4.55 -0.25
N GLU A 169 17.57 -5.23 -0.16
CA GLU A 169 18.88 -4.59 -0.34
C GLU A 169 19.11 -4.10 -1.78
N ARG A 170 18.62 -4.87 -2.76
CA ARG A 170 18.64 -4.46 -4.18
C ARG A 170 17.76 -3.23 -4.39
N GLY A 171 16.55 -3.22 -3.82
CA GLY A 171 15.62 -2.10 -3.89
C GLY A 171 16.19 -0.84 -3.24
N LEU A 172 16.75 -0.97 -2.03
CA LEU A 172 17.39 0.14 -1.30
C LEU A 172 18.56 0.73 -2.07
N LYS A 173 19.47 -0.12 -2.57
CA LYS A 173 20.60 0.33 -3.40
C LYS A 173 20.10 1.17 -4.59
N ARG A 174 19.06 0.71 -5.26
CA ARG A 174 18.46 1.44 -6.40
C ARG A 174 17.83 2.76 -5.97
N ALA A 175 17.07 2.76 -4.88
CA ALA A 175 16.41 3.96 -4.35
C ALA A 175 17.43 5.04 -3.93
N LEU A 176 18.55 4.63 -3.32
CA LEU A 176 19.64 5.55 -2.99
C LEU A 176 20.30 6.14 -4.23
N GLN A 177 20.59 5.31 -5.24
CA GLN A 177 21.15 5.76 -6.52
C GLN A 177 20.21 6.77 -7.22
N LEU A 178 18.91 6.53 -7.18
CA LEU A 178 17.88 7.40 -7.76
C LEU A 178 17.52 8.60 -6.88
N LYS A 179 18.11 8.72 -5.69
CA LYS A 179 17.79 9.78 -4.69
C LYS A 179 16.30 9.84 -4.35
N CYS A 180 15.66 8.67 -4.21
CA CYS A 180 14.22 8.56 -3.94
C CYS A 180 13.82 9.06 -2.54
N PHE A 181 14.76 9.10 -1.60
CA PHE A 181 14.50 9.51 -0.23
C PHE A 181 14.63 11.03 -0.07
N LEU A 182 13.86 11.57 0.86
CA LEU A 182 13.95 13.00 1.18
C LEU A 182 15.34 13.32 1.75
N PRO A 183 15.96 14.45 1.36
CA PRO A 183 17.07 14.95 2.13
C PRO A 183 16.60 15.15 3.58
N LYS A 184 17.46 14.82 4.54
CA LYS A 184 17.21 15.09 5.96
C LYS A 184 17.06 16.60 6.14
N ILE A 185 15.85 17.13 6.02
CA ILE A 185 15.56 18.49 6.42
C ILE A 185 15.67 18.46 7.95
N ALA A 186 16.60 19.24 8.50
CA ALA A 186 16.62 19.51 9.92
C ALA A 186 15.30 20.22 10.24
N TYR A 187 14.32 19.50 10.77
CA TYR A 187 13.11 20.14 11.27
C TYR A 187 13.55 21.05 12.43
N PRO A 188 13.18 22.34 12.43
CA PRO A 188 13.38 23.16 13.61
C PRO A 188 12.66 22.44 14.76
N ARG A 189 13.42 22.15 15.82
CA ARG A 189 12.82 21.70 17.08
C ARG A 189 11.97 22.86 17.56
N TYR A 190 10.66 22.73 17.50
CA TYR A 190 9.80 23.64 18.24
C TYR A 190 10.12 23.47 19.72
N GLN A 191 10.72 24.52 20.29
CA GLN A 191 10.93 24.67 21.72
C GLN A 191 9.58 24.84 22.43
#